data_e115b61d92008dee9525a99091e13be8
#
_entry.id   e115b61d92008dee9525a99091e13be8
#
_cell.length_a   1.000
_cell.length_b   1.000
_cell.length_c   1.000
_cell.angle_alpha   90.00
_cell.angle_beta   90.00
_cell.angle_gamma   90.00
#
_symmetry.space_group_name_H-M   'P 1'
#
loop_
_entity.id
_entity.type
_entity.pdbx_description
1 polymer ?
#
loop_
_entity_poly.entity_id
_entity_poly.type
_entity_poly.pdbx_seq_one_letter_code
_entity_poly.pdbx_strand_id
1 'polypeptide(L)'
;MARPRRTNPQREGLMPELTGISQAFIERRLALQLTQETLADLAGVSRYSVQTLEAGTGATKIGSVLEIANVLGLRLDVGSAPE
;
A
#
# COMPACT_ATOMS: atom_id res chain seq x y z
N MET A 1 -23.16 -16.81 -15.58
CA MET A 1 -22.85 -16.41 -15.24
C MET A 1 -22.20 -15.85 -14.81
N ALA A 2 -21.93 -15.68 -14.81
CA ALA A 2 -21.23 -15.22 -14.33
C ALA A 2 -21.01 -14.43 -13.83
N ARG A 3 -20.92 -14.24 -13.56
CA ARG A 3 -20.49 -13.56 -13.03
C ARG A 3 -19.93 -12.88 -12.60
N PRO A 4 -19.87 -12.67 -12.66
CA PRO A 4 -19.17 -12.03 -12.17
C PRO A 4 -18.91 -11.40 -11.43
N ARG A 5 -18.57 -11.23 -11.33
CA ARG A 5 -18.06 -10.74 -10.59
C ARG A 5 -18.22 -9.74 -10.17
N ARG A 6 -18.84 -9.67 -10.38
CA ARG A 6 -18.92 -8.64 -10.08
C ARG A 6 -18.51 -8.01 -9.31
N THR A 7 -18.40 -7.48 -9.75
CA THR A 7 -17.66 -7.05 -8.67
C THR A 7 -18.36 -6.07 -7.80
N ASN A 8 -18.01 -6.13 -6.56
CA ASN A 8 -18.59 -5.27 -5.55
C ASN A 8 -17.61 -4.16 -5.25
N PRO A 9 -17.93 -2.90 -5.54
CA PRO A 9 -16.97 -1.83 -5.34
C PRO A 9 -16.46 -1.70 -3.92
N GLN A 10 -17.27 -2.00 -2.94
CA GLN A 10 -16.80 -1.91 -1.56
C GLN A 10 -15.75 -2.93 -1.25
N ARG A 11 -15.69 -4.01 -2.01
CA ARG A 11 -14.72 -5.05 -1.74
C ARG A 11 -13.40 -4.81 -2.40
N GLU A 12 -13.33 -3.87 -3.32
CA GLU A 12 -12.12 -3.65 -4.08
C GLU A 12 -10.97 -3.18 -3.20
N GLY A 13 -11.27 -2.52 -2.11
CA GLY A 13 -10.23 -2.05 -1.22
C GLY A 13 -10.12 -2.85 0.04
N LEU A 14 -10.67 -4.07 0.06
CA LEU A 14 -10.80 -4.81 1.31
C LEU A 14 -10.08 -6.15 1.29
N MET A 15 -9.03 -6.28 0.51
CA MET A 15 -8.22 -7.48 0.56
C MET A 15 -7.46 -7.50 1.88
N PRO A 16 -7.58 -8.59 2.65
CA PRO A 16 -6.90 -8.65 3.95
C PRO A 16 -5.39 -8.47 3.84
N GLU A 17 -4.80 -8.98 2.77
CA GLU A 17 -3.36 -8.83 2.56
C GLU A 17 -2.98 -7.37 2.41
N LEU A 18 -3.81 -6.60 1.71
CA LEU A 18 -3.53 -5.19 1.52
C LEU A 18 -3.71 -4.41 2.82
N THR A 19 -4.67 -4.81 3.65
CA THR A 19 -4.87 -4.16 4.92
C THR A 19 -3.63 -4.29 5.80
N GLY A 20 -3.05 -5.48 5.84
CA GLY A 20 -1.84 -5.69 6.63
C GLY A 20 -0.66 -4.88 6.12
N ILE A 21 -0.50 -4.84 4.80
CA ILE A 21 0.57 -4.06 4.19
C ILE A 21 0.37 -2.58 4.48
N SER A 22 -0.85 -2.08 4.26
CA SER A 22 -1.15 -0.67 4.49
C SER A 22 -0.88 -0.28 5.92
N GLN A 23 -1.30 -1.12 6.85
CA GLN A 23 -1.12 -0.83 8.27
C GLN A 23 0.37 -0.75 8.62
N ALA A 24 1.18 -1.66 8.08
CA ALA A 24 2.61 -1.64 8.34
C ALA A 24 3.25 -0.34 7.84
N PHE A 25 2.82 0.13 6.67
CA PHE A 25 3.35 1.37 6.12
C PHE A 25 2.92 2.57 6.96
N ILE A 26 1.66 2.60 7.39
CA ILE A 26 1.16 3.69 8.22
C ILE A 26 1.93 3.74 9.55
N GLU A 27 2.07 2.59 10.19
CA GLU A 27 2.73 2.55 11.49
C GLU A 27 4.16 3.00 11.40
N ARG A 28 4.86 2.58 10.34
CA ARG A 28 6.25 2.97 10.17
C ARG A 28 6.38 4.45 9.90
N ARG A 29 5.48 5.00 9.06
CA ARG A 29 5.49 6.44 8.79
C ARG A 29 5.29 7.24 10.07
N LEU A 30 4.31 6.82 10.88
CA LEU A 30 4.03 7.52 12.13
C LEU A 30 5.19 7.38 13.11
N ALA A 31 5.82 6.20 13.16
CA ALA A 31 6.97 6.01 14.04
C ALA A 31 8.12 6.92 13.67
N LEU A 32 8.28 7.23 12.40
CA LEU A 32 9.30 8.13 11.91
C LEU A 32 8.84 9.59 11.93
N GLN A 33 7.62 9.84 12.37
CA GLN A 33 7.05 11.18 12.50
C GLN A 33 7.00 11.92 11.17
N LEU A 34 6.68 11.19 10.10
CA LEU A 34 6.56 11.77 8.77
C LEU A 34 5.09 12.00 8.44
N THR A 35 4.83 13.11 7.73
CA THR A 35 3.52 13.31 7.13
C THR A 35 3.47 12.55 5.81
N GLN A 36 2.26 12.35 5.29
CA GLN A 36 2.12 11.73 3.98
C GLN A 36 2.83 12.54 2.91
N GLU A 37 2.74 13.86 3.00
CA GLU A 37 3.37 14.73 2.02
C GLU A 37 4.89 14.62 2.06
N THR A 38 5.48 14.65 3.25
CA THR A 38 6.92 14.52 3.38
C THR A 38 7.39 13.16 2.88
N LEU A 39 6.65 12.11 3.23
CA LEU A 39 6.99 10.77 2.75
C LEU A 39 6.96 10.72 1.23
N ALA A 40 5.93 11.30 0.63
CA ALA A 40 5.83 11.31 -0.83
C ALA A 40 7.02 12.05 -1.44
N ASP A 41 7.39 13.20 -0.88
CA ASP A 41 8.52 13.97 -1.37
C ASP A 41 9.81 13.16 -1.30
N LEU A 42 10.05 12.51 -0.17
CA LEU A 42 11.27 11.71 0.01
C LEU A 42 11.30 10.52 -0.92
N ALA A 43 10.16 9.92 -1.19
CA ALA A 43 10.09 8.74 -2.04
C ALA A 43 10.04 9.10 -3.53
N GLY A 44 9.85 10.37 -3.86
CA GLY A 44 9.76 10.78 -5.25
C GLY A 44 8.47 10.34 -5.90
N VAL A 45 7.39 10.23 -5.13
CA VAL A 45 6.08 9.82 -5.65
C VAL A 45 5.07 10.89 -5.30
N SER A 46 3.86 10.77 -5.86
CA SER A 46 2.80 11.72 -5.55
C SER A 46 2.23 11.44 -4.18
N ARG A 47 1.69 12.49 -3.56
CA ARG A 47 0.99 12.32 -2.29
C ARG A 47 -0.17 11.34 -2.45
N TYR A 48 -0.82 11.38 -3.61
CA TYR A 48 -1.92 10.45 -3.90
C TYR A 48 -1.46 9.00 -3.80
N SER A 49 -0.23 8.71 -4.24
CA SER A 49 0.32 7.36 -4.13
C SER A 49 0.40 6.91 -2.68
N VAL A 50 0.85 7.79 -1.79
CA VAL A 50 0.92 7.46 -0.38
C VAL A 50 -0.50 7.27 0.18
N GLN A 51 -1.42 8.15 -0.19
CA GLN A 51 -2.79 8.07 0.30
C GLN A 51 -3.46 6.77 -0.12
N THR A 52 -3.33 6.38 -1.39
CA THR A 52 -3.98 5.16 -1.87
C THR A 52 -3.34 3.92 -1.27
N LEU A 53 -2.02 3.94 -1.05
CA LEU A 53 -1.35 2.84 -0.40
C LEU A 53 -1.88 2.66 1.02
N GLU A 54 -1.98 3.75 1.76
CA GLU A 54 -2.43 3.68 3.15
C GLU A 54 -3.91 3.35 3.26
N ALA A 55 -4.69 3.69 2.23
CA ALA A 55 -6.10 3.35 2.22
C ALA A 55 -6.35 1.88 1.92
N GLY A 56 -5.34 1.16 1.42
CA GLY A 56 -5.48 -0.27 1.17
C GLY A 56 -6.31 -0.59 -0.06
N THR A 57 -6.39 0.33 -1.02
CA THR A 57 -7.23 0.13 -2.20
C THR A 57 -6.58 -0.76 -3.25
N GLY A 58 -5.27 -0.94 -3.19
CA GLY A 58 -4.55 -1.68 -4.21
C GLY A 58 -4.29 -0.87 -5.47
N ALA A 59 -4.59 0.42 -5.47
CA ALA A 59 -4.46 1.25 -6.66
C ALA A 59 -3.06 1.81 -6.86
N THR A 60 -2.17 1.64 -5.90
CA THR A 60 -0.82 2.20 -5.99
C THR A 60 0.06 1.31 -6.84
N LYS A 61 0.80 1.90 -7.76
CA LYS A 61 1.74 1.15 -8.58
C LYS A 61 2.78 0.49 -7.69
N ILE A 62 3.17 -0.73 -8.05
CA ILE A 62 4.14 -1.46 -7.24
C ILE A 62 5.48 -0.73 -7.15
N GLY A 63 5.88 -0.05 -8.23
CA GLY A 63 7.11 0.74 -8.18
C GLY A 63 7.05 1.84 -7.14
N SER A 64 5.91 2.51 -7.02
CA SER A 64 5.73 3.54 -6.00
C SER A 64 5.75 2.92 -4.61
N VAL A 65 5.15 1.76 -4.45
CA VAL A 65 5.17 1.06 -3.16
C VAL A 65 6.60 0.77 -2.73
N LEU A 66 7.44 0.32 -3.66
CA LEU A 66 8.83 0.01 -3.36
C LEU A 66 9.63 1.26 -2.99
N GLU A 67 9.37 2.38 -3.68
CA GLU A 67 10.04 3.62 -3.33
C GLU A 67 9.65 4.10 -1.94
N ILE A 68 8.37 3.99 -1.62
CA ILE A 68 7.90 4.38 -0.30
C ILE A 68 8.50 3.46 0.76
N ALA A 69 8.54 2.16 0.50
CA ALA A 69 9.12 1.20 1.43
C ALA A 69 10.58 1.52 1.71
N ASN A 70 11.33 1.91 0.67
CA ASN A 70 12.73 2.27 0.84
C ASN A 70 12.91 3.42 1.82
N VAL A 71 12.10 4.45 1.71
CA VAL A 71 12.18 5.60 2.63
C VAL A 71 11.90 5.16 4.05
N LEU A 72 10.94 4.25 4.22
CA LEU A 72 10.52 3.81 5.55
C LEU A 72 11.42 2.72 6.14
N GLY A 73 12.36 2.20 5.37
CA GLY A 73 13.19 1.09 5.83
C GLY A 73 12.44 -0.22 5.89
N LEU A 74 11.38 -0.36 5.10
CA LEU A 74 10.62 -1.59 5.01
C LEU A 74 11.06 -2.38 3.80
N ARG A 75 10.94 -3.70 3.91
CA ARG A 75 11.29 -4.59 2.82
C ARG A 75 10.07 -5.40 2.41
N LEU A 76 9.88 -5.49 1.10
CA LEU A 76 8.83 -6.33 0.53
C LEU A 76 9.46 -7.57 -0.05
N ASP A 77 9.02 -8.71 0.42
CA ASP A 77 9.54 -9.98 -0.04
C ASP A 77 8.45 -10.78 -0.72
N VAL A 78 8.88 -11.64 -1.63
CA VAL A 78 7.98 -12.56 -2.30
C VAL A 78 8.47 -13.97 -1.99
N GLY A 79 7.55 -14.80 -1.53
CA GLY A 79 7.85 -16.20 -1.25
C GLY A 79 6.77 -17.07 -1.80
N SER A 80 7.02 -18.38 -1.77
CA SER A 80 6.02 -19.32 -2.20
C SER A 80 4.94 -19.45 -1.14
N ALA A 81 3.69 -19.49 -1.60
CA ALA A 81 2.58 -19.69 -0.68
C ALA A 81 2.59 -21.15 -0.20
N PRO A 82 2.14 -21.42 1.02
CA PRO A 82 1.99 -22.80 1.48
C PRO A 82 0.91 -23.49 0.67
N GLU A 83 1.03 -24.80 0.56
CA GLU A 83 0.07 -25.58 -0.22
C GLU A 83 -1.02 -26.18 0.62
#